data_ff38a5fc71c80d8e508a87066de5fe2c
#
_entry.id   ff38a5fc71c80d8e508a87066de5fe2c
#
_cell.length_a   1.000
_cell.length_b   1.000
_cell.length_c   1.000
_cell.angle_alpha   90.00
_cell.angle_beta   90.00
_cell.angle_gamma   90.00
#
_symmetry.space_group_name_H-M   'P 1'
#
loop_
_entity.id
_entity.type
_entity.pdbx_description
1 polymer ?
#
loop_
_entity_poly.entity_id
_entity_poly.type
_entity_poly.pdbx_seq_one_letter_code
_entity_poly.pdbx_strand_id
1 'polypeptide(L)'
;MPTQEMIPSTLPRTQADSRPETWLDVLVIGAGPTGLACAIEAQNLGFKVMVVDKGCLVNSIYNYPANMVFFTTPELLEIGDIPFTTAHQKPTRLEALEYYRKVTERFQLHICQYHWVKTVTGEDGNFRVTATDRGGRIHDYQTRKIIVSTGYYDLPNLMGIPGEDLPKVFHYFREPHPYYDCDVVVIGGKNSAAEAALELWRHGARVTLVYRGAQLPSSLKYWVRPDIENRIKNFEIGAYFKSTVQEVGLDYVQIKTPESTVKLKNDFVFALTGYHPDYDFLRSIGIELSAEQCRPACDPETLESNVPGVYVAGVIVAGSRTSEIFIENGRFHGKQIAVDLRAKLKG
;
A
#
# COMPACT_ATOMS: atom_id res chain seq x y z
N MET A 1 33.21 42.10 5.21
CA MET A 1 32.23 40.97 4.94
C MET A 1 33.06 39.71 4.92
N PRO A 2 32.87 38.76 5.84
CA PRO A 2 33.58 37.48 5.78
C PRO A 2 32.89 36.57 4.79
N THR A 3 33.66 35.99 3.92
CA THR A 3 33.31 34.97 2.94
C THR A 3 32.89 33.70 3.68
N GLN A 4 31.61 33.28 3.49
CA GLN A 4 31.08 32.02 3.97
C GLN A 4 31.73 30.89 3.15
N GLU A 5 32.65 30.15 3.74
CA GLU A 5 33.12 28.87 3.21
C GLU A 5 31.97 27.85 3.24
N MET A 6 31.55 27.40 2.07
CA MET A 6 30.64 26.28 1.93
C MET A 6 31.33 24.99 2.38
N ILE A 7 30.84 24.39 3.44
CA ILE A 7 31.22 23.04 3.86
C ILE A 7 30.67 22.06 2.81
N PRO A 8 31.50 21.28 2.11
CA PRO A 8 30.99 20.27 1.20
C PRO A 8 30.34 19.13 1.97
N SER A 9 29.05 18.93 1.76
CA SER A 9 28.30 17.76 2.25
C SER A 9 28.65 16.54 1.41
N THR A 10 29.81 15.97 1.60
CA THR A 10 30.15 14.66 1.04
C THR A 10 30.15 13.62 2.15
N LEU A 11 28.96 13.12 2.49
CA LEU A 11 28.91 11.73 2.90
C LEU A 11 29.42 10.88 1.72
N PRO A 12 30.36 9.96 1.92
CA PRO A 12 30.85 9.13 0.84
C PRO A 12 29.68 8.32 0.28
N ARG A 13 29.25 8.66 -0.95
CA ARG A 13 28.50 7.71 -1.76
C ARG A 13 29.45 6.55 -1.96
N THR A 14 29.16 5.41 -1.34
CA THR A 14 29.82 4.15 -1.66
C THR A 14 29.78 4.00 -3.16
N GLN A 15 30.95 4.03 -3.78
CA GLN A 15 31.13 3.74 -5.19
C GLN A 15 30.41 2.43 -5.48
N ALA A 16 29.60 2.42 -6.53
CA ALA A 16 28.99 1.21 -7.03
C ALA A 16 30.13 0.21 -7.31
N ASP A 17 30.26 -0.76 -6.41
CA ASP A 17 31.24 -1.83 -6.49
C ASP A 17 30.86 -2.68 -7.71
N SER A 18 31.68 -2.68 -8.74
CA SER A 18 31.50 -3.44 -9.98
C SER A 18 31.77 -4.95 -9.81
N ARG A 19 31.55 -5.48 -8.61
CA ARG A 19 31.60 -6.89 -8.35
C ARG A 19 30.37 -7.58 -8.93
N PRO A 20 30.50 -8.81 -9.50
CA PRO A 20 29.35 -9.57 -9.96
C PRO A 20 28.36 -9.69 -8.81
N GLU A 21 27.08 -9.43 -9.14
CA GLU A 21 25.97 -9.43 -8.17
C GLU A 21 26.04 -10.66 -7.30
N THR A 22 26.20 -10.42 -6.01
CA THR A 22 26.42 -11.49 -5.04
C THR A 22 25.13 -12.27 -4.90
N TRP A 23 25.19 -13.57 -5.15
CA TRP A 23 24.14 -14.54 -4.92
C TRP A 23 23.47 -14.32 -3.56
N LEU A 24 22.15 -14.13 -3.55
CA LEU A 24 21.37 -13.93 -2.34
C LEU A 24 20.74 -15.26 -1.90
N ASP A 25 20.56 -15.42 -0.60
CA ASP A 25 19.74 -16.52 -0.09
C ASP A 25 18.25 -16.19 -0.24
N VAL A 26 17.87 -14.93 0.04
CA VAL A 26 16.48 -14.47 -0.01
C VAL A 26 16.41 -13.08 -0.63
N LEU A 27 15.55 -12.92 -1.63
CA LEU A 27 15.14 -11.62 -2.15
C LEU A 27 13.70 -11.34 -1.72
N VAL A 28 13.47 -10.20 -1.06
CA VAL A 28 12.13 -9.73 -0.69
C VAL A 28 11.67 -8.65 -1.67
N ILE A 29 10.51 -8.84 -2.29
CA ILE A 29 9.90 -7.89 -3.22
C ILE A 29 8.80 -7.12 -2.47
N GLY A 30 9.08 -5.85 -2.13
CA GLY A 30 8.24 -4.97 -1.35
C GLY A 30 8.84 -4.63 0.02
N ALA A 31 9.15 -3.34 0.23
CA ALA A 31 9.71 -2.79 1.48
C ALA A 31 8.62 -2.20 2.39
N GLY A 32 7.41 -2.77 2.37
CA GLY A 32 6.37 -2.49 3.34
C GLY A 32 6.64 -3.14 4.70
N PRO A 33 5.85 -2.86 5.74
CA PRO A 33 6.07 -3.41 7.08
C PRO A 33 6.22 -4.94 7.12
N THR A 34 5.40 -5.67 6.35
CA THR A 34 5.48 -7.13 6.27
C THR A 34 6.76 -7.59 5.58
N GLY A 35 7.16 -6.95 4.47
CA GLY A 35 8.40 -7.29 3.78
C GLY A 35 9.63 -7.03 4.64
N LEU A 36 9.64 -5.93 5.39
CA LEU A 36 10.69 -5.66 6.38
C LEU A 36 10.72 -6.72 7.48
N ALA A 37 9.56 -7.12 8.01
CA ALA A 37 9.48 -8.19 9.00
C ALA A 37 10.04 -9.52 8.44
N CYS A 38 9.70 -9.87 7.21
CA CYS A 38 10.25 -11.06 6.54
C CYS A 38 11.78 -10.97 6.37
N ALA A 39 12.27 -9.80 5.95
CA ALA A 39 13.72 -9.58 5.79
C ALA A 39 14.48 -9.71 7.11
N ILE A 40 13.95 -9.14 8.20
CA ILE A 40 14.52 -9.23 9.55
C ILE A 40 14.61 -10.69 10.00
N GLU A 41 13.52 -11.44 9.89
CA GLU A 41 13.49 -12.84 10.34
C GLU A 41 14.46 -13.72 9.52
N ALA A 42 14.54 -13.52 8.21
CA ALA A 42 15.49 -14.23 7.37
C ALA A 42 16.95 -13.83 7.70
N GLN A 43 17.23 -12.56 7.95
CA GLN A 43 18.55 -12.06 8.35
C GLN A 43 18.95 -12.59 9.73
N ASN A 44 18.03 -12.69 10.68
CA ASN A 44 18.28 -13.28 12.01
C ASN A 44 18.67 -14.75 11.94
N LEU A 45 18.27 -15.47 10.89
CA LEU A 45 18.74 -16.82 10.59
C LEU A 45 20.13 -16.87 9.95
N GLY A 46 20.76 -15.71 9.69
CA GLY A 46 22.07 -15.59 9.06
C GLY A 46 22.04 -15.71 7.54
N PHE A 47 20.89 -15.58 6.90
CA PHE A 47 20.77 -15.55 5.44
C PHE A 47 21.19 -14.19 4.87
N LYS A 48 21.73 -14.21 3.65
CA LYS A 48 22.02 -13.01 2.87
C LYS A 48 20.75 -12.51 2.20
N VAL A 49 20.19 -11.42 2.74
CA VAL A 49 18.89 -10.87 2.36
C VAL A 49 19.03 -9.52 1.67
N MET A 50 18.25 -9.29 0.63
CA MET A 50 18.05 -7.98 0.02
C MET A 50 16.55 -7.72 -0.12
N VAL A 51 16.16 -6.47 0.03
CA VAL A 51 14.78 -6.02 -0.20
C VAL A 51 14.78 -5.07 -1.40
N VAL A 52 13.86 -5.26 -2.33
CA VAL A 52 13.64 -4.35 -3.48
C VAL A 52 12.23 -3.78 -3.42
N ASP A 53 12.08 -2.49 -3.72
CA ASP A 53 10.77 -1.83 -3.78
C ASP A 53 10.70 -0.86 -4.95
N LYS A 54 9.58 -0.82 -5.67
CA LYS A 54 9.35 0.14 -6.77
C LYS A 54 9.21 1.58 -6.30
N GLY A 55 8.83 1.78 -5.04
CA GLY A 55 8.70 3.08 -4.38
C GLY A 55 9.78 3.33 -3.33
N CYS A 56 9.47 4.20 -2.39
CA CYS A 56 10.31 4.44 -1.23
C CYS A 56 10.05 3.40 -0.12
N LEU A 57 10.90 3.42 0.92
CA LEU A 57 10.68 2.65 2.13
C LEU A 57 9.28 2.88 2.68
N VAL A 58 8.55 1.80 2.96
CA VAL A 58 7.14 1.76 3.39
C VAL A 58 6.23 2.64 2.52
N ASN A 59 6.36 2.51 1.21
CA ASN A 59 5.72 3.37 0.21
C ASN A 59 4.21 3.51 0.38
N SER A 60 3.50 2.47 0.80
CA SER A 60 2.05 2.55 1.06
C SER A 60 1.75 3.53 2.20
N ILE A 61 2.51 3.48 3.31
CA ILE A 61 2.36 4.41 4.44
C ILE A 61 2.71 5.85 4.00
N TYR A 62 3.76 6.02 3.18
CA TYR A 62 4.11 7.32 2.61
C TYR A 62 2.96 7.92 1.78
N ASN A 63 2.19 7.10 1.09
CA ASN A 63 1.05 7.54 0.26
C ASN A 63 -0.28 7.63 1.00
N TYR A 64 -0.36 7.28 2.28
CA TYR A 64 -1.54 7.51 3.11
C TYR A 64 -1.81 9.01 3.30
N PRO A 65 -3.03 9.40 3.71
CA PRO A 65 -3.35 10.79 4.01
C PRO A 65 -2.36 11.42 4.98
N ALA A 66 -1.97 12.69 4.73
CA ALA A 66 -0.90 13.36 5.46
C ALA A 66 -1.14 13.38 6.99
N ASN A 67 -2.39 13.62 7.39
CA ASN A 67 -2.80 13.69 8.80
C ASN A 67 -3.37 12.37 9.34
N MET A 68 -3.12 11.25 8.65
CA MET A 68 -3.67 9.95 9.06
C MET A 68 -3.14 9.55 10.44
N VAL A 69 -4.06 9.11 11.29
CA VAL A 69 -3.81 8.39 12.53
C VAL A 69 -4.19 6.92 12.30
N PHE A 70 -3.34 6.00 12.68
CA PHE A 70 -3.61 4.57 12.55
C PHE A 70 -4.82 4.16 13.38
N PHE A 71 -5.51 3.11 12.96
CA PHE A 71 -6.68 2.60 13.67
C PHE A 71 -6.31 1.77 14.90
N THR A 72 -5.08 1.29 14.94
CA THR A 72 -4.53 0.37 15.94
C THR A 72 -3.50 1.05 16.84
N THR A 73 -3.13 0.38 17.92
CA THR A 73 -2.11 0.84 18.85
C THR A 73 -0.69 0.56 18.32
N PRO A 74 0.33 1.25 18.82
CA PRO A 74 1.71 1.11 18.33
C PRO A 74 2.23 -0.31 18.40
N GLU A 75 1.93 -1.04 19.49
CA GLU A 75 2.41 -2.40 19.76
C GLU A 75 1.99 -3.40 18.66
N LEU A 76 0.85 -3.15 18.02
CA LEU A 76 0.36 -4.00 16.94
C LEU A 76 1.03 -3.71 15.59
N LEU A 77 1.79 -2.62 15.48
CA LEU A 77 2.56 -2.22 14.30
C LEU A 77 4.05 -2.57 14.41
N GLU A 78 4.50 -3.06 15.56
CA GLU A 78 5.88 -3.41 15.82
C GLU A 78 6.37 -4.57 14.98
N ILE A 79 7.62 -4.48 14.52
CA ILE A 79 8.35 -5.54 13.82
C ILE A 79 9.76 -5.68 14.38
N GLY A 80 10.35 -6.87 14.29
CA GLY A 80 11.72 -7.15 14.70
C GLY A 80 11.96 -6.97 16.20
N ASP A 81 10.90 -7.11 17.02
CA ASP A 81 10.92 -6.93 18.46
C ASP A 81 11.47 -5.54 18.90
N ILE A 82 11.31 -4.52 18.05
CA ILE A 82 11.63 -3.13 18.35
C ILE A 82 10.37 -2.40 18.80
N PRO A 83 10.35 -1.82 20.03
CA PRO A 83 9.18 -1.07 20.50
C PRO A 83 8.86 0.15 19.64
N PHE A 84 7.58 0.34 19.33
CA PHE A 84 7.09 1.53 18.66
C PHE A 84 6.56 2.53 19.70
N THR A 85 7.43 3.43 20.15
CA THR A 85 7.09 4.44 21.14
C THR A 85 6.49 5.68 20.46
N THR A 86 5.34 6.12 20.94
CA THR A 86 4.64 7.35 20.53
C THR A 86 4.07 8.06 21.75
N ALA A 87 3.83 9.35 21.64
CA ALA A 87 3.17 10.13 22.68
C ALA A 87 1.64 9.95 22.72
N HIS A 88 1.08 9.29 21.71
CA HIS A 88 -0.37 9.13 21.51
C HIS A 88 -0.78 7.66 21.64
N GLN A 89 -2.04 7.44 21.97
CA GLN A 89 -2.61 6.09 22.00
C GLN A 89 -2.52 5.36 20.65
N LYS A 90 -2.57 6.12 19.55
CA LYS A 90 -2.53 5.63 18.18
C LYS A 90 -1.48 6.43 17.40
N PRO A 91 -0.56 5.77 16.72
CA PRO A 91 0.50 6.47 16.02
C PRO A 91 -0.04 7.21 14.79
N THR A 92 0.60 8.30 14.47
CA THR A 92 0.40 9.04 13.23
C THR A 92 1.17 8.40 12.07
N ARG A 93 0.81 8.77 10.84
CA ARG A 93 1.57 8.41 9.65
C ARG A 93 3.05 8.80 9.75
N LEU A 94 3.35 10.01 10.27
CA LEU A 94 4.73 10.49 10.39
C LEU A 94 5.55 9.67 11.38
N GLU A 95 4.97 9.32 12.54
CA GLU A 95 5.61 8.47 13.54
C GLU A 95 5.87 7.06 12.97
N ALA A 96 4.95 6.51 12.19
CA ALA A 96 5.15 5.22 11.53
C ALA A 96 6.27 5.25 10.48
N LEU A 97 6.36 6.31 9.68
CA LEU A 97 7.47 6.50 8.72
C LEU A 97 8.83 6.56 9.44
N GLU A 98 8.89 7.28 10.57
CA GLU A 98 10.10 7.36 11.39
C GLU A 98 10.44 6.01 12.02
N TYR A 99 9.45 5.33 12.59
CA TYR A 99 9.60 4.02 13.22
C TYR A 99 10.21 3.00 12.24
N TYR A 100 9.59 2.78 11.07
CA TYR A 100 10.08 1.79 10.12
C TYR A 100 11.46 2.14 9.55
N ARG A 101 11.78 3.44 9.41
CA ARG A 101 13.14 3.88 9.04
C ARG A 101 14.16 3.49 10.12
N LYS A 102 13.86 3.77 11.40
CA LYS A 102 14.74 3.39 12.52
C LYS A 102 14.91 1.87 12.66
N VAL A 103 13.84 1.10 12.43
CA VAL A 103 13.94 -0.37 12.39
C VAL A 103 14.88 -0.82 11.27
N THR A 104 14.72 -0.26 10.08
CA THR A 104 15.60 -0.56 8.92
C THR A 104 17.07 -0.25 9.23
N GLU A 105 17.35 0.89 9.85
CA GLU A 105 18.70 1.30 10.27
C GLU A 105 19.24 0.37 11.35
N ARG A 106 18.44 0.00 12.35
CA ARG A 106 18.83 -0.88 13.46
C ARG A 106 19.26 -2.26 12.99
N PHE A 107 18.57 -2.81 12.01
CA PHE A 107 18.91 -4.12 11.42
C PHE A 107 19.87 -4.01 10.23
N GLN A 108 20.23 -2.80 9.80
CA GLN A 108 21.09 -2.56 8.64
C GLN A 108 20.59 -3.32 7.40
N LEU A 109 19.26 -3.30 7.17
CA LEU A 109 18.66 -4.01 6.05
C LEU A 109 19.13 -3.42 4.73
N HIS A 110 19.54 -4.28 3.80
CA HIS A 110 19.92 -3.87 2.46
C HIS A 110 18.66 -3.67 1.61
N ILE A 111 18.27 -2.40 1.37
CA ILE A 111 17.05 -2.04 0.64
C ILE A 111 17.41 -1.25 -0.61
N CYS A 112 16.99 -1.76 -1.77
CA CYS A 112 17.05 -1.06 -3.06
C CYS A 112 15.68 -0.42 -3.34
N GLN A 113 15.55 0.85 -2.96
CA GLN A 113 14.36 1.65 -3.25
C GLN A 113 14.33 2.04 -4.73
N TYR A 114 13.10 2.19 -5.29
CA TYR A 114 12.87 2.57 -6.69
C TYR A 114 13.38 1.54 -7.70
N HIS A 115 13.45 0.28 -7.32
CA HIS A 115 13.75 -0.86 -8.17
C HIS A 115 12.44 -1.62 -8.45
N TRP A 116 11.86 -1.39 -9.58
CA TRP A 116 10.62 -2.04 -10.00
C TRP A 116 10.92 -3.40 -10.63
N VAL A 117 10.62 -4.47 -9.94
CA VAL A 117 10.74 -5.85 -10.47
C VAL A 117 9.81 -6.02 -11.66
N LYS A 118 10.37 -6.48 -12.78
CA LYS A 118 9.67 -6.71 -14.03
C LYS A 118 9.46 -8.18 -14.32
N THR A 119 10.49 -9.00 -14.07
CA THR A 119 10.45 -10.43 -14.36
C THR A 119 11.14 -11.22 -13.26
N VAL A 120 10.62 -12.43 -13.07
CA VAL A 120 11.25 -13.49 -12.26
C VAL A 120 11.31 -14.72 -13.13
N THR A 121 12.49 -15.32 -13.26
CA THR A 121 12.74 -16.53 -14.04
C THR A 121 13.60 -17.50 -13.25
N GLY A 122 13.66 -18.76 -13.68
CA GLY A 122 14.41 -19.81 -12.99
C GLY A 122 13.53 -20.71 -12.15
N GLU A 123 14.13 -21.41 -11.21
CA GLU A 123 13.48 -22.42 -10.39
C GLU A 123 13.98 -22.34 -8.95
N ASP A 124 13.41 -23.13 -8.07
CA ASP A 124 13.80 -23.17 -6.66
C ASP A 124 15.31 -23.38 -6.49
N GLY A 125 15.90 -22.52 -5.68
CA GLY A 125 17.34 -22.47 -5.44
C GLY A 125 18.13 -21.64 -6.48
N ASN A 126 17.54 -21.24 -7.62
CA ASN A 126 18.23 -20.52 -8.70
C ASN A 126 17.30 -19.56 -9.47
N PHE A 127 16.81 -18.53 -8.80
CA PHE A 127 16.02 -17.49 -9.44
C PHE A 127 16.89 -16.34 -9.95
N ARG A 128 16.47 -15.78 -11.10
CA ARG A 128 16.92 -14.49 -11.61
C ARG A 128 15.76 -13.51 -11.59
N VAL A 129 15.96 -12.38 -10.92
CA VAL A 129 14.98 -11.30 -10.80
C VAL A 129 15.53 -10.06 -11.49
N THR A 130 14.80 -9.56 -12.49
CA THR A 130 15.18 -8.35 -13.22
C THR A 130 14.30 -7.18 -12.78
N ALA A 131 14.92 -6.08 -12.39
CA ALA A 131 14.27 -4.85 -12.00
C ALA A 131 14.78 -3.66 -12.83
N THR A 132 13.96 -2.60 -12.88
CA THR A 132 14.33 -1.34 -13.54
C THR A 132 14.30 -0.21 -12.51
N ASP A 133 15.35 0.62 -12.46
CA ASP A 133 15.38 1.80 -11.59
C ASP A 133 14.67 3.02 -12.24
N ARG A 134 14.61 4.15 -11.50
CA ARG A 134 14.01 5.41 -12.00
C ARG A 134 14.70 5.97 -13.23
N GLY A 135 15.96 5.65 -13.46
CA GLY A 135 16.74 6.07 -14.63
C GLY A 135 16.58 5.13 -15.84
N GLY A 136 15.76 4.07 -15.70
CA GLY A 136 15.60 3.06 -16.75
C GLY A 136 16.73 2.03 -16.83
N ARG A 137 17.67 2.03 -15.88
CA ARG A 137 18.76 1.03 -15.83
C ARG A 137 18.20 -0.30 -15.35
N ILE A 138 18.67 -1.37 -15.96
CA ILE A 138 18.31 -2.73 -15.61
C ILE A 138 19.26 -3.24 -14.52
N HIS A 139 18.68 -3.88 -13.51
CA HIS A 139 19.38 -4.53 -12.41
C HIS A 139 18.93 -5.99 -12.36
N ASP A 140 19.89 -6.90 -12.34
CA ASP A 140 19.66 -8.35 -12.23
C ASP A 140 20.12 -8.84 -10.87
N TYR A 141 19.25 -9.59 -10.20
CA TYR A 141 19.52 -10.23 -8.91
C TYR A 141 19.43 -11.73 -9.05
N GLN A 142 20.37 -12.44 -8.45
CA GLN A 142 20.33 -13.91 -8.32
C GLN A 142 20.02 -14.28 -6.88
N THR A 143 19.03 -15.14 -6.68
CA THR A 143 18.58 -15.52 -5.34
C THR A 143 18.10 -16.98 -5.28
N ARG A 144 18.22 -17.60 -4.11
CA ARG A 144 17.74 -18.96 -3.88
C ARG A 144 16.24 -19.00 -3.60
N LYS A 145 15.72 -17.98 -2.90
CA LYS A 145 14.32 -17.88 -2.49
C LYS A 145 13.78 -16.46 -2.71
N ILE A 146 12.49 -16.36 -2.93
CA ILE A 146 11.78 -15.08 -3.15
C ILE A 146 10.63 -14.97 -2.16
N ILE A 147 10.48 -13.79 -1.54
CA ILE A 147 9.30 -13.44 -0.75
C ILE A 147 8.60 -12.26 -1.43
N VAL A 148 7.37 -12.47 -1.89
CA VAL A 148 6.54 -11.41 -2.50
C VAL A 148 5.67 -10.78 -1.43
N SER A 149 5.87 -9.47 -1.18
CA SER A 149 5.14 -8.68 -0.18
C SER A 149 4.73 -7.30 -0.72
N THR A 150 4.29 -7.27 -1.98
CA THR A 150 4.05 -6.05 -2.77
C THR A 150 2.87 -5.20 -2.31
N GLY A 151 2.00 -5.74 -1.44
CA GLY A 151 0.83 -5.01 -0.97
C GLY A 151 -0.28 -4.87 -2.02
N TYR A 152 -1.19 -3.91 -1.79
CA TYR A 152 -2.32 -3.66 -2.71
C TYR A 152 -2.60 -2.18 -2.94
N TYR A 153 -1.95 -1.29 -2.21
CA TYR A 153 -2.34 0.14 -2.17
C TYR A 153 -2.00 0.92 -3.45
N ASP A 154 -1.14 0.38 -4.30
CA ASP A 154 -0.65 1.08 -5.49
C ASP A 154 -1.61 1.00 -6.70
N LEU A 155 -2.58 0.09 -6.70
CA LEU A 155 -3.49 -0.14 -7.81
C LEU A 155 -4.94 0.09 -7.37
N PRO A 156 -5.54 1.25 -7.73
CA PRO A 156 -6.94 1.53 -7.46
C PRO A 156 -7.86 0.70 -8.36
N ASN A 157 -9.03 0.35 -7.81
CA ASN A 157 -10.10 -0.22 -8.62
C ASN A 157 -10.69 0.88 -9.52
N LEU A 158 -10.37 0.86 -10.80
CA LEU A 158 -10.91 1.81 -11.76
C LEU A 158 -12.41 1.55 -12.01
N MET A 159 -13.15 2.59 -12.27
CA MET A 159 -14.58 2.51 -12.59
C MET A 159 -14.84 2.21 -14.07
N GLY A 160 -13.87 2.52 -14.94
CA GLY A 160 -13.97 2.33 -16.38
C GLY A 160 -15.01 3.24 -17.04
N ILE A 161 -15.17 4.46 -16.54
CA ILE A 161 -16.17 5.44 -17.03
C ILE A 161 -15.50 6.58 -17.80
N PRO A 162 -16.22 7.23 -18.74
CA PRO A 162 -15.74 8.43 -19.41
C PRO A 162 -15.32 9.52 -18.43
N GLY A 163 -14.13 10.10 -18.65
CA GLY A 163 -13.55 11.18 -17.84
C GLY A 163 -12.93 10.76 -16.51
N GLU A 164 -12.77 9.45 -16.24
CA GLU A 164 -12.07 8.98 -15.05
C GLU A 164 -10.57 9.38 -15.04
N ASP A 165 -10.00 9.63 -16.21
CA ASP A 165 -8.61 10.07 -16.44
C ASP A 165 -8.42 11.60 -16.37
N LEU A 166 -9.47 12.37 -16.16
CA LEU A 166 -9.37 13.83 -16.05
C LEU A 166 -8.50 14.23 -14.84
N PRO A 167 -7.70 15.31 -14.95
CA PRO A 167 -6.79 15.75 -13.87
C PRO A 167 -7.48 16.11 -12.55
N LYS A 168 -8.78 16.31 -12.55
CA LYS A 168 -9.60 16.57 -11.34
C LYS A 168 -10.07 15.30 -10.62
N VAL A 169 -9.80 14.10 -11.18
CA VAL A 169 -10.16 12.81 -10.60
C VAL A 169 -8.97 12.20 -9.86
N PHE A 170 -9.15 11.91 -8.60
CA PHE A 170 -8.14 11.35 -7.73
C PHE A 170 -8.59 10.01 -7.17
N HIS A 171 -7.71 9.02 -7.18
CA HIS A 171 -7.94 7.71 -6.56
C HIS A 171 -7.35 7.61 -5.15
N TYR A 172 -6.62 8.65 -4.72
CA TYR A 172 -5.98 8.76 -3.41
C TYR A 172 -6.32 10.10 -2.78
N PHE A 173 -6.78 10.06 -1.54
CA PHE A 173 -6.93 11.27 -0.73
C PHE A 173 -5.63 11.53 0.04
N ARG A 174 -5.10 12.76 -0.02
CA ARG A 174 -3.87 13.14 0.68
C ARG A 174 -4.11 14.13 1.80
N GLU A 175 -4.72 15.27 1.47
CA GLU A 175 -5.03 16.34 2.41
C GLU A 175 -6.21 17.18 1.91
N PRO A 176 -6.96 17.83 2.82
CA PRO A 176 -8.19 18.53 2.43
C PRO A 176 -7.97 19.97 1.99
N HIS A 177 -6.87 20.63 2.39
CA HIS A 177 -6.67 22.09 2.23
C HIS A 177 -6.87 22.62 0.80
N PRO A 178 -6.40 21.98 -0.27
CA PRO A 178 -6.57 22.48 -1.64
C PRO A 178 -8.02 22.55 -2.13
N TYR A 179 -8.95 21.96 -1.40
CA TYR A 179 -10.37 21.83 -1.81
C TYR A 179 -11.32 22.76 -1.03
N TYR A 180 -10.76 23.73 -0.29
CA TYR A 180 -11.56 24.75 0.40
C TYR A 180 -12.48 25.48 -0.58
N ASP A 181 -13.76 25.62 -0.20
CA ASP A 181 -14.84 26.27 -1.01
C ASP A 181 -15.07 25.66 -2.41
N CYS A 182 -14.65 24.40 -2.62
CA CYS A 182 -14.87 23.66 -3.86
C CYS A 182 -16.06 22.69 -3.77
N ASP A 183 -16.66 22.38 -4.92
CA ASP A 183 -17.68 21.33 -5.07
C ASP A 183 -16.99 19.99 -5.30
N VAL A 184 -17.00 19.10 -4.29
CA VAL A 184 -16.24 17.84 -4.30
C VAL A 184 -17.18 16.65 -4.26
N VAL A 185 -16.99 15.72 -5.18
CA VAL A 185 -17.67 14.41 -5.15
C VAL A 185 -16.72 13.34 -4.64
N VAL A 186 -17.17 12.59 -3.63
CA VAL A 186 -16.47 11.41 -3.10
C VAL A 186 -17.24 10.16 -3.50
N ILE A 187 -16.60 9.26 -4.26
CA ILE A 187 -17.19 8.00 -4.73
C ILE A 187 -16.66 6.85 -3.85
N GLY A 188 -17.58 6.18 -3.17
CA GLY A 188 -17.25 5.09 -2.25
C GLY A 188 -18.10 5.15 -0.99
N GLY A 189 -18.04 4.13 -0.13
CA GLY A 189 -18.83 4.08 1.11
C GLY A 189 -18.10 3.40 2.27
N LYS A 190 -16.85 2.95 2.07
CA LYS A 190 -16.02 2.36 3.14
C LYS A 190 -15.21 3.45 3.86
N ASN A 191 -14.35 3.03 4.80
CA ASN A 191 -13.62 3.95 5.68
C ASN A 191 -12.89 5.08 4.93
N SER A 192 -12.12 4.79 3.89
CA SER A 192 -11.36 5.81 3.16
C SER A 192 -12.27 6.90 2.56
N ALA A 193 -13.44 6.52 2.01
CA ALA A 193 -14.39 7.48 1.46
C ALA A 193 -15.08 8.30 2.54
N ALA A 194 -15.50 7.66 3.64
CA ALA A 194 -16.15 8.35 4.74
C ALA A 194 -15.20 9.33 5.45
N GLU A 195 -13.96 8.92 5.70
CA GLU A 195 -12.94 9.77 6.32
C GLU A 195 -12.56 10.94 5.41
N ALA A 196 -12.35 10.70 4.10
CA ALA A 196 -12.07 11.76 3.15
C ALA A 196 -13.24 12.76 3.06
N ALA A 197 -14.49 12.28 3.02
CA ALA A 197 -15.66 13.14 3.00
C ALA A 197 -15.75 14.02 4.26
N LEU A 198 -15.51 13.46 5.43
CA LEU A 198 -15.48 14.20 6.69
C LEU A 198 -14.35 15.23 6.74
N GLU A 199 -13.14 14.84 6.34
CA GLU A 199 -11.99 15.75 6.33
C GLU A 199 -12.20 16.92 5.34
N LEU A 200 -12.69 16.64 4.13
CA LEU A 200 -13.02 17.67 3.16
C LEU A 200 -14.09 18.64 3.68
N TRP A 201 -15.17 18.11 4.26
CA TRP A 201 -16.24 18.91 4.85
C TRP A 201 -15.73 19.79 6.02
N ARG A 202 -14.95 19.23 6.95
CA ARG A 202 -14.36 19.97 8.07
C ARG A 202 -13.47 21.13 7.63
N HIS A 203 -12.89 21.02 6.43
CA HIS A 203 -12.03 22.03 5.83
C HIS A 203 -12.74 22.92 4.82
N GLY A 204 -14.08 22.93 4.83
CA GLY A 204 -14.92 23.90 4.09
C GLY A 204 -15.21 23.54 2.64
N ALA A 205 -14.98 22.31 2.20
CA ALA A 205 -15.46 21.83 0.92
C ALA A 205 -16.98 21.53 0.97
N ARG A 206 -17.69 21.74 -0.14
CA ARG A 206 -19.07 21.27 -0.35
C ARG A 206 -19.03 19.84 -0.86
N VAL A 207 -19.28 18.89 0.02
CA VAL A 207 -19.06 17.46 -0.26
C VAL A 207 -20.36 16.76 -0.63
N THR A 208 -20.29 15.96 -1.68
CA THR A 208 -21.34 14.99 -2.05
C THR A 208 -20.75 13.58 -2.12
N LEU A 209 -21.32 12.67 -1.32
CA LEU A 209 -20.96 11.25 -1.31
C LEU A 209 -21.83 10.47 -2.30
N VAL A 210 -21.23 9.67 -3.18
CA VAL A 210 -21.94 8.76 -4.09
C VAL A 210 -21.57 7.33 -3.76
N TYR A 211 -22.59 6.54 -3.40
CA TYR A 211 -22.36 5.15 -3.02
C TYR A 211 -23.41 4.20 -3.64
N ARG A 212 -22.91 3.10 -4.21
CA ARG A 212 -23.75 2.08 -4.86
C ARG A 212 -24.62 1.26 -3.90
N GLY A 213 -24.26 1.20 -2.62
CA GLY A 213 -25.03 0.52 -1.58
C GLY A 213 -26.24 1.31 -1.14
N ALA A 214 -27.21 0.63 -0.53
CA ALA A 214 -28.43 1.25 -0.02
C ALA A 214 -28.20 2.13 1.23
N GLN A 215 -27.13 1.87 1.96
CA GLN A 215 -26.71 2.58 3.16
C GLN A 215 -25.22 2.35 3.38
N LEU A 216 -24.60 3.12 4.25
CA LEU A 216 -23.21 2.91 4.63
C LEU A 216 -22.97 1.50 5.17
N PRO A 217 -21.88 0.79 4.77
CA PRO A 217 -21.67 -0.62 5.11
C PRO A 217 -21.39 -0.82 6.60
N SER A 218 -21.79 -1.97 7.16
CA SER A 218 -21.56 -2.32 8.57
C SER A 218 -20.09 -2.36 8.97
N SER A 219 -19.20 -2.55 7.99
CA SER A 219 -17.75 -2.57 8.19
C SER A 219 -17.13 -1.17 8.40
N LEU A 220 -17.93 -0.11 8.34
CA LEU A 220 -17.46 1.23 8.67
C LEU A 220 -17.10 1.30 10.17
N LYS A 221 -15.93 1.88 10.48
CA LYS A 221 -15.43 1.97 11.85
C LYS A 221 -16.43 2.68 12.75
N TYR A 222 -16.63 2.15 13.98
CA TYR A 222 -17.65 2.59 14.93
C TYR A 222 -17.50 4.06 15.36
N TRP A 223 -16.31 4.62 15.25
CA TRP A 223 -16.07 6.04 15.57
C TRP A 223 -16.22 6.97 14.34
N VAL A 224 -16.16 6.44 13.10
CA VAL A 224 -16.39 7.21 11.87
C VAL A 224 -17.88 7.26 11.52
N ARG A 225 -18.58 6.13 11.70
CA ARG A 225 -19.99 5.98 11.32
C ARG A 225 -20.91 7.05 11.89
N PRO A 226 -20.93 7.33 13.22
CA PRO A 226 -21.88 8.30 13.78
C PRO A 226 -21.67 9.71 13.21
N ASP A 227 -20.44 10.10 12.95
CA ASP A 227 -20.13 11.43 12.46
C ASP A 227 -20.60 11.59 11.00
N ILE A 228 -20.23 10.69 10.10
CA ILE A 228 -20.67 10.77 8.69
C ILE A 228 -22.19 10.65 8.55
N GLU A 229 -22.84 9.77 9.31
CA GLU A 229 -24.30 9.64 9.29
C GLU A 229 -25.02 10.90 9.80
N ASN A 230 -24.48 11.57 10.84
CA ASN A 230 -25.01 12.83 11.33
C ASN A 230 -24.84 13.97 10.30
N ARG A 231 -23.67 14.07 9.64
CA ARG A 231 -23.45 15.08 8.59
C ARG A 231 -24.41 14.89 7.40
N ILE A 232 -24.63 13.65 7.00
CA ILE A 232 -25.59 13.34 5.92
C ILE A 232 -27.03 13.65 6.36
N LYS A 233 -27.44 13.24 7.57
CA LYS A 233 -28.77 13.51 8.13
C LYS A 233 -29.08 15.01 8.24
N ASN A 234 -28.06 15.80 8.57
CA ASN A 234 -28.19 17.25 8.72
C ASN A 234 -28.01 18.02 7.39
N PHE A 235 -27.86 17.31 6.27
CA PHE A 235 -27.61 17.89 4.93
C PHE A 235 -26.30 18.72 4.85
N GLU A 236 -25.37 18.48 5.73
CA GLU A 236 -24.04 19.12 5.72
C GLU A 236 -23.10 18.42 4.71
N ILE A 237 -23.32 17.13 4.45
CA ILE A 237 -22.73 16.35 3.36
C ILE A 237 -23.89 15.80 2.53
N GLY A 238 -23.92 16.12 1.23
CA GLY A 238 -24.86 15.52 0.29
C GLY A 238 -24.60 14.02 0.11
N ALA A 239 -25.63 13.19 -0.10
CA ALA A 239 -25.43 11.77 -0.33
C ALA A 239 -26.41 11.19 -1.36
N TYR A 240 -25.86 10.42 -2.31
CA TYR A 240 -26.61 9.59 -3.25
C TYR A 240 -26.31 8.12 -2.97
N PHE A 241 -27.27 7.43 -2.35
CA PHE A 241 -27.23 5.97 -2.14
C PHE A 241 -27.88 5.23 -3.32
N LYS A 242 -27.59 3.93 -3.47
CA LYS A 242 -28.01 3.10 -4.62
C LYS A 242 -27.67 3.76 -5.96
N SER A 243 -26.58 4.52 -5.99
CA SER A 243 -26.23 5.41 -7.12
C SER A 243 -24.79 5.16 -7.57
N THR A 244 -24.56 5.39 -8.86
CA THR A 244 -23.24 5.24 -9.48
C THR A 244 -22.94 6.45 -10.37
N VAL A 245 -21.68 6.86 -10.39
CA VAL A 245 -21.22 7.85 -11.38
C VAL A 245 -21.10 7.15 -12.73
N GLN A 246 -21.63 7.78 -13.78
CA GLN A 246 -21.63 7.26 -15.15
C GLN A 246 -20.59 7.97 -16.02
N GLU A 247 -20.30 9.22 -15.70
CA GLU A 247 -19.41 10.09 -16.46
C GLU A 247 -18.88 11.21 -15.57
N VAL A 248 -17.64 11.62 -15.79
CA VAL A 248 -17.04 12.82 -15.23
C VAL A 248 -16.75 13.80 -16.37
N GLY A 249 -17.40 14.95 -16.38
CA GLY A 249 -17.14 16.06 -17.29
C GLY A 249 -16.17 17.08 -16.69
N LEU A 250 -15.84 18.13 -17.45
CA LEU A 250 -14.90 19.17 -16.98
C LEU A 250 -15.39 19.92 -15.74
N ASP A 251 -16.70 20.20 -15.67
CA ASP A 251 -17.33 20.98 -14.60
C ASP A 251 -18.51 20.25 -13.93
N TYR A 252 -18.70 18.96 -14.21
CA TYR A 252 -19.80 18.17 -13.68
C TYR A 252 -19.43 16.69 -13.47
N VAL A 253 -20.29 16.01 -12.72
CA VAL A 253 -20.41 14.54 -12.72
C VAL A 253 -21.85 14.16 -13.05
N GLN A 254 -22.02 13.07 -13.79
CA GLN A 254 -23.31 12.48 -14.10
C GLN A 254 -23.53 11.26 -13.22
N ILE A 255 -24.57 11.30 -12.40
CA ILE A 255 -24.90 10.29 -11.39
C ILE A 255 -26.20 9.60 -11.81
N LYS A 256 -26.15 8.27 -11.94
CA LYS A 256 -27.34 7.44 -12.09
C LYS A 256 -27.89 7.09 -10.72
N THR A 257 -29.08 7.58 -10.41
CA THR A 257 -29.85 7.23 -9.22
C THR A 257 -30.92 6.17 -9.57
N PRO A 258 -31.65 5.60 -8.60
CA PRO A 258 -32.75 4.69 -8.88
C PRO A 258 -33.88 5.34 -9.70
N GLU A 259 -34.11 6.64 -9.50
CA GLU A 259 -35.24 7.34 -10.13
C GLU A 259 -34.86 8.07 -11.44
N SER A 260 -33.62 8.54 -11.55
CA SER A 260 -33.23 9.44 -12.65
C SER A 260 -31.69 9.45 -12.85
N THR A 261 -31.31 10.23 -13.85
CA THR A 261 -29.88 10.64 -14.01
C THR A 261 -29.78 12.12 -13.63
N VAL A 262 -28.85 12.39 -12.69
CA VAL A 262 -28.61 13.75 -12.18
C VAL A 262 -27.27 14.25 -12.69
N LYS A 263 -27.21 15.46 -13.18
CA LYS A 263 -25.98 16.18 -13.52
C LYS A 263 -25.67 17.16 -12.39
N LEU A 264 -24.57 16.90 -11.67
CA LEU A 264 -24.13 17.70 -10.52
C LEU A 264 -22.90 18.51 -10.90
N LYS A 265 -22.89 19.82 -10.63
CA LYS A 265 -21.71 20.67 -10.75
C LYS A 265 -20.61 20.14 -9.85
N ASN A 266 -19.37 20.15 -10.33
CA ASN A 266 -18.26 19.52 -9.63
C ASN A 266 -16.90 20.08 -10.06
N ASP A 267 -16.07 20.41 -9.07
CA ASP A 267 -14.69 20.84 -9.27
C ASP A 267 -13.70 19.67 -9.18
N PHE A 268 -13.89 18.76 -8.21
CA PHE A 268 -12.99 17.63 -7.95
C PHE A 268 -13.74 16.34 -7.63
N VAL A 269 -13.13 15.21 -7.99
CA VAL A 269 -13.66 13.87 -7.71
C VAL A 269 -12.62 13.04 -6.99
N PHE A 270 -13.01 12.43 -5.87
CA PHE A 270 -12.25 11.37 -5.21
C PHE A 270 -12.92 10.02 -5.44
N ALA A 271 -12.37 9.21 -6.34
CA ALA A 271 -12.82 7.86 -6.63
C ALA A 271 -12.16 6.86 -5.67
N LEU A 272 -12.70 6.78 -4.44
CA LEU A 272 -12.17 5.92 -3.36
C LEU A 272 -12.87 4.55 -3.38
N THR A 273 -12.73 3.87 -4.49
CA THR A 273 -13.40 2.61 -4.87
C THR A 273 -12.70 1.36 -4.32
N GLY A 274 -11.59 1.55 -3.60
CA GLY A 274 -10.73 0.52 -3.06
C GLY A 274 -9.53 0.22 -3.96
N TYR A 275 -8.74 -0.75 -3.54
CA TYR A 275 -7.47 -1.13 -4.18
C TYR A 275 -7.39 -2.64 -4.30
N HIS A 276 -6.45 -3.13 -5.12
CA HIS A 276 -6.20 -4.55 -5.29
C HIS A 276 -4.70 -4.85 -5.45
N PRO A 277 -4.24 -6.08 -5.11
CA PRO A 277 -2.88 -6.54 -5.43
C PRO A 277 -2.61 -6.50 -6.94
N ASP A 278 -1.33 -6.48 -7.30
CA ASP A 278 -0.90 -6.63 -8.69
C ASP A 278 -1.04 -8.10 -9.12
N TYR A 279 -2.25 -8.45 -9.54
CA TYR A 279 -2.57 -9.82 -9.97
C TYR A 279 -1.81 -10.24 -11.23
N ASP A 280 -1.51 -9.30 -12.11
CA ASP A 280 -0.79 -9.58 -13.35
C ASP A 280 0.67 -9.89 -13.05
N PHE A 281 1.27 -9.17 -12.12
CA PHE A 281 2.61 -9.52 -11.63
C PHE A 281 2.61 -10.91 -10.98
N LEU A 282 1.67 -11.22 -10.09
CA LEU A 282 1.59 -12.53 -9.44
C LEU A 282 1.45 -13.67 -10.47
N ARG A 283 0.58 -13.53 -11.47
CA ARG A 283 0.44 -14.50 -12.56
C ARG A 283 1.71 -14.62 -13.41
N SER A 284 2.37 -13.49 -13.68
CA SER A 284 3.59 -13.46 -14.50
C SER A 284 4.76 -14.24 -13.92
N ILE A 285 4.76 -14.42 -12.61
CA ILE A 285 5.77 -15.22 -11.88
C ILE A 285 5.27 -16.64 -11.55
N GLY A 286 4.15 -17.05 -12.15
CA GLY A 286 3.62 -18.42 -12.04
C GLY A 286 2.71 -18.68 -10.84
N ILE A 287 2.38 -17.65 -10.03
CA ILE A 287 1.47 -17.84 -8.89
C ILE A 287 0.03 -17.97 -9.39
N GLU A 288 -0.61 -19.07 -9.04
CA GLU A 288 -2.02 -19.32 -9.31
C GLU A 288 -2.90 -18.49 -8.39
N LEU A 289 -3.99 -17.94 -8.94
CA LEU A 289 -4.95 -17.12 -8.17
C LEU A 289 -6.33 -17.79 -8.21
N SER A 290 -7.02 -17.85 -7.07
CA SER A 290 -8.38 -18.38 -7.01
C SER A 290 -9.34 -17.52 -7.85
N ALA A 291 -10.32 -18.19 -8.51
CA ALA A 291 -11.25 -17.52 -9.43
C ALA A 291 -12.14 -16.46 -8.75
N GLU A 292 -12.62 -16.73 -7.54
CA GLU A 292 -13.58 -15.85 -6.87
C GLU A 292 -12.93 -14.67 -6.14
N GLN A 293 -11.80 -14.90 -5.48
CA GLN A 293 -11.20 -13.92 -4.57
C GLN A 293 -9.79 -13.51 -4.97
N CYS A 294 -9.26 -14.03 -6.07
CA CYS A 294 -7.89 -13.79 -6.52
C CYS A 294 -6.84 -14.03 -5.41
N ARG A 295 -7.10 -15.00 -4.52
CA ARG A 295 -6.13 -15.37 -3.48
C ARG A 295 -5.00 -16.17 -4.11
N PRO A 296 -3.75 -15.85 -3.82
CA PRO A 296 -2.62 -16.67 -4.22
C PRO A 296 -2.75 -18.08 -3.65
N ALA A 297 -2.50 -19.09 -4.51
CA ALA A 297 -2.33 -20.45 -4.04
C ALA A 297 -1.06 -20.52 -3.19
N CYS A 298 -1.20 -20.84 -1.92
CA CYS A 298 -0.08 -21.02 -1.00
C CYS A 298 -0.44 -21.98 0.13
N ASP A 299 0.58 -22.60 0.68
CA ASP A 299 0.46 -23.39 1.89
C ASP A 299 0.16 -22.45 3.08
N PRO A 300 -0.89 -22.68 3.87
CA PRO A 300 -1.27 -21.79 4.96
C PRO A 300 -0.28 -21.81 6.14
N GLU A 301 0.57 -22.84 6.29
CA GLU A 301 1.54 -22.97 7.37
C GLU A 301 2.89 -22.36 7.01
N THR A 302 3.32 -22.46 5.76
CA THR A 302 4.62 -21.98 5.30
C THR A 302 4.55 -20.68 4.50
N LEU A 303 3.39 -20.37 3.93
CA LEU A 303 3.15 -19.29 2.96
C LEU A 303 3.97 -19.46 1.66
N GLU A 304 4.50 -20.66 1.39
CA GLU A 304 5.06 -20.97 0.09
C GLU A 304 3.95 -21.10 -0.95
N SER A 305 4.13 -20.47 -2.08
CA SER A 305 3.14 -20.53 -3.16
C SER A 305 3.19 -21.87 -3.89
N ASN A 306 2.30 -22.04 -4.90
CA ASN A 306 2.38 -23.16 -5.84
C ASN A 306 3.69 -23.18 -6.66
N VAL A 307 4.47 -22.10 -6.63
CA VAL A 307 5.82 -22.03 -7.24
C VAL A 307 6.84 -22.33 -6.15
N PRO A 308 7.52 -23.50 -6.16
CA PRO A 308 8.51 -23.85 -5.14
C PRO A 308 9.57 -22.76 -4.98
N GLY A 309 9.91 -22.41 -3.74
CA GLY A 309 10.88 -21.37 -3.43
C GLY A 309 10.36 -19.94 -3.49
N VAL A 310 9.10 -19.73 -3.88
CA VAL A 310 8.43 -18.41 -3.90
C VAL A 310 7.36 -18.35 -2.81
N TYR A 311 7.52 -17.43 -1.88
CA TYR A 311 6.60 -17.20 -0.76
C TYR A 311 5.76 -15.96 -0.99
N VAL A 312 4.56 -15.91 -0.41
CA VAL A 312 3.66 -14.74 -0.43
C VAL A 312 3.43 -14.24 0.98
N ALA A 313 3.52 -12.93 1.20
CA ALA A 313 3.40 -12.35 2.54
C ALA A 313 2.58 -11.06 2.56
N GLY A 314 1.92 -10.81 3.70
CA GLY A 314 1.11 -9.62 3.91
C GLY A 314 -0.25 -9.67 3.23
N VAL A 315 -0.76 -8.50 2.94
CA VAL A 315 -2.16 -8.32 2.47
C VAL A 315 -2.48 -9.03 1.16
N ILE A 316 -1.47 -9.33 0.33
CA ILE A 316 -1.68 -10.04 -0.95
C ILE A 316 -2.25 -11.45 -0.73
N VAL A 317 -1.97 -12.10 0.40
CA VAL A 317 -2.47 -13.44 0.74
C VAL A 317 -4.00 -13.45 0.82
N ALA A 318 -4.63 -12.34 1.18
CA ALA A 318 -6.08 -12.21 1.24
C ALA A 318 -6.74 -11.93 -0.14
N GLY A 319 -5.97 -11.76 -1.21
CA GLY A 319 -6.47 -11.47 -2.54
C GLY A 319 -7.33 -10.19 -2.58
N SER A 320 -8.57 -10.29 -3.07
CA SER A 320 -9.52 -9.17 -3.16
C SER A 320 -10.14 -8.77 -1.81
N ARG A 321 -9.97 -9.59 -0.76
CA ARG A 321 -10.47 -9.29 0.58
C ARG A 321 -9.48 -8.46 1.40
N THR A 322 -9.23 -7.25 0.95
CA THR A 322 -8.21 -6.34 1.51
C THR A 322 -8.46 -5.91 2.98
N SER A 323 -9.54 -6.36 3.61
CA SER A 323 -9.88 -6.10 5.01
C SER A 323 -9.59 -7.29 5.97
N GLU A 324 -8.94 -8.35 5.50
CA GLU A 324 -8.63 -9.52 6.33
C GLU A 324 -7.20 -9.49 6.89
N ILE A 325 -6.25 -8.97 6.10
CA ILE A 325 -4.85 -8.89 6.50
C ILE A 325 -4.41 -7.43 6.51
N PHE A 326 -3.81 -7.04 7.62
CA PHE A 326 -3.25 -5.72 7.89
C PHE A 326 -1.80 -5.88 8.39
N ILE A 327 -1.17 -4.79 8.83
CA ILE A 327 0.16 -4.85 9.45
C ILE A 327 0.11 -5.71 10.71
N GLU A 328 -0.96 -5.57 11.51
CA GLU A 328 -1.17 -6.20 12.82
C GLU A 328 -1.03 -7.72 12.81
N ASN A 329 -1.51 -8.37 11.76
CA ASN A 329 -1.40 -9.83 11.58
C ASN A 329 -0.38 -10.23 10.52
N GLY A 330 -0.22 -9.46 9.45
CA GLY A 330 0.75 -9.73 8.39
C GLY A 330 2.21 -9.68 8.85
N ARG A 331 2.53 -8.91 9.90
CA ARG A 331 3.89 -8.83 10.48
C ARG A 331 4.43 -10.18 10.97
N PHE A 332 3.57 -11.13 11.29
CA PHE A 332 3.96 -12.47 11.74
C PHE A 332 4.30 -13.43 10.60
N HIS A 333 3.97 -13.08 9.35
CA HIS A 333 4.32 -13.91 8.19
C HIS A 333 5.84 -14.10 8.06
N GLY A 334 6.64 -13.11 8.49
CA GLY A 334 8.10 -13.26 8.52
C GLY A 334 8.56 -14.43 9.39
N LYS A 335 8.02 -14.56 10.61
CA LYS A 335 8.34 -15.67 11.52
C LYS A 335 7.87 -17.01 10.95
N GLN A 336 6.71 -17.04 10.32
CA GLN A 336 6.14 -18.23 9.68
C GLN A 336 7.02 -18.72 8.52
N ILE A 337 7.37 -17.85 7.59
CA ILE A 337 8.23 -18.14 6.44
C ILE A 337 9.63 -18.54 6.89
N ALA A 338 10.18 -17.91 7.93
CA ALA A 338 11.53 -18.18 8.44
C ALA A 338 11.70 -19.64 8.91
N VAL A 339 10.65 -20.27 9.44
CA VAL A 339 10.69 -21.70 9.85
C VAL A 339 10.98 -22.59 8.65
N ASP A 340 10.27 -22.39 7.54
CA ASP A 340 10.43 -23.17 6.32
C ASP A 340 11.74 -22.84 5.60
N LEU A 341 12.14 -21.56 5.53
CA LEU A 341 13.43 -21.15 4.99
C LEU A 341 14.59 -21.83 5.72
N ARG A 342 14.51 -21.94 7.06
CA ARG A 342 15.53 -22.62 7.85
C ARG A 342 15.67 -24.09 7.47
N ALA A 343 14.54 -24.78 7.30
CA ALA A 343 14.53 -26.19 6.90
C ALA A 343 15.11 -26.39 5.48
N LYS A 344 14.74 -25.53 4.54
CA LYS A 344 15.13 -25.70 3.13
C LYS A 344 16.51 -25.16 2.76
N LEU A 345 17.03 -24.18 3.51
CA LEU A 345 18.33 -23.55 3.18
C LEU A 345 19.47 -24.00 4.07
N LYS A 346 19.18 -24.56 5.27
CA LYS A 346 20.19 -25.03 6.23
C LYS A 346 20.14 -26.54 6.50
N GLY A 347 19.10 -27.24 6.03
CA GLY A 347 19.03 -28.71 5.99
C GLY A 347 19.80 -29.21 4.81
#